data_33b8389ca7155808bbb8c0e13deae73a
#
_entry.id   33b8389ca7155808bbb8c0e13deae73a
#
_cell.length_a   1.000
_cell.length_b   1.000
_cell.length_c   1.000
_cell.angle_alpha   90.00
_cell.angle_beta   90.00
_cell.angle_gamma   90.00
#
_symmetry.space_group_name_H-M   'P 1'
#
loop_
_entity.id
_entity.type
_entity.pdbx_description
1 polymer ?
#
loop_
_entity_poly.entity_id
_entity_poly.type
_entity_poly.pdbx_seq_one_letter_code
_entity_poly.pdbx_strand_id
1 'polypeptide(L)'
;VKEVSDAGVEAVIAISSLLAEENETDEVFNERVFDLLHQTDKIPLGFYECPVPYKRVLKPQQLADFVSTDRVIYHKDTCLDLVQIKEKLKLTEGKTFGLYDAYIVHAVESLKAGASGLSCIQGNYFPELIVWLCDHYNDEAFKDEVQVVQQFLIDNMDVMHNVYPVVSKYFLQKRGLNISTFTRRNVGSFTPSIVKGVETLFDDYTLLRNNLNIKIFI
;
A
#
# COMPACT_ATOMS: atom_id res chain seq x y z
N VAL A 1 -13.31 -11.08 -12.74
CA VAL A 1 -13.31 -11.77 -11.44
C VAL A 1 -13.32 -13.28 -11.63
N LYS A 2 -14.28 -13.83 -12.35
CA LYS A 2 -14.43 -15.30 -12.51
C LYS A 2 -13.14 -15.99 -12.99
N GLU A 3 -12.53 -15.54 -14.09
CA GLU A 3 -11.32 -16.14 -14.65
C GLU A 3 -10.15 -16.15 -13.65
N VAL A 4 -10.01 -15.06 -12.86
CA VAL A 4 -8.97 -14.94 -11.83
C VAL A 4 -9.28 -15.87 -10.66
N SER A 5 -10.55 -15.97 -10.26
CA SER A 5 -11.00 -16.90 -9.22
C SER A 5 -10.75 -18.35 -9.62
N ASP A 6 -11.08 -18.71 -10.87
CA ASP A 6 -10.88 -20.06 -11.41
C ASP A 6 -9.39 -20.47 -11.47
N ALA A 7 -8.48 -19.50 -11.47
CA ALA A 7 -7.03 -19.73 -11.35
C ALA A 7 -6.55 -20.07 -9.93
N GLY A 8 -7.45 -20.07 -8.93
CA GLY A 8 -7.16 -20.54 -7.56
C GLY A 8 -6.59 -19.47 -6.63
N VAL A 9 -6.91 -18.19 -6.84
CA VAL A 9 -6.55 -17.11 -5.90
C VAL A 9 -7.48 -17.08 -4.70
N GLU A 10 -6.98 -16.64 -3.55
CA GLU A 10 -7.77 -16.53 -2.32
C GLU A 10 -8.71 -15.32 -2.31
N ALA A 11 -8.38 -14.26 -3.06
CA ALA A 11 -9.19 -13.05 -3.18
C ALA A 11 -8.92 -12.32 -4.49
N VAL A 12 -9.85 -11.50 -4.93
CA VAL A 12 -9.67 -10.61 -6.09
C VAL A 12 -9.75 -9.15 -5.65
N ILE A 13 -8.69 -8.38 -5.90
CA ILE A 13 -8.64 -6.96 -5.55
C ILE A 13 -8.97 -6.11 -6.78
N ALA A 14 -10.12 -5.47 -6.76
CA ALA A 14 -10.57 -4.60 -7.83
C ALA A 14 -9.97 -3.19 -7.69
N ILE A 15 -9.51 -2.62 -8.80
CA ILE A 15 -9.11 -1.21 -8.84
C ILE A 15 -10.37 -0.36 -8.89
N SER A 16 -10.56 0.52 -7.90
CA SER A 16 -11.81 1.31 -7.76
C SER A 16 -12.12 2.16 -9.00
N SER A 17 -11.10 2.77 -9.62
CA SER A 17 -11.28 3.58 -10.84
C SER A 17 -11.66 2.81 -12.11
N LEU A 18 -11.65 1.47 -12.09
CA LEU A 18 -12.14 0.66 -13.22
C LEU A 18 -13.61 0.30 -13.11
N LEU A 19 -14.28 0.64 -12.01
CA LEU A 19 -15.70 0.35 -11.78
C LEU A 19 -16.63 1.50 -12.17
N ALA A 20 -16.09 2.70 -12.38
CA ALA A 20 -16.85 3.84 -12.90
C ALA A 20 -15.92 4.79 -13.66
N GLU A 21 -16.45 5.59 -14.55
CA GLU A 21 -15.69 6.67 -15.20
C GLU A 21 -15.43 7.82 -14.21
N GLU A 22 -14.43 8.66 -14.51
CA GLU A 22 -14.02 9.74 -13.60
C GLU A 22 -15.15 10.75 -13.31
N ASN A 23 -15.99 11.01 -14.30
CA ASN A 23 -17.11 11.95 -14.24
C ASN A 23 -18.45 11.32 -13.77
N GLU A 24 -18.47 10.02 -13.51
CA GLU A 24 -19.65 9.35 -12.96
C GLU A 24 -19.76 9.53 -11.45
N THR A 25 -21.01 9.59 -10.97
CA THR A 25 -21.30 9.84 -9.57
C THR A 25 -20.98 8.65 -8.65
N ASP A 26 -20.98 8.89 -7.35
CA ASP A 26 -20.77 7.82 -6.37
C ASP A 26 -21.93 6.83 -6.35
N GLU A 27 -23.16 7.26 -6.68
CA GLU A 27 -24.33 6.38 -6.79
C GLU A 27 -24.11 5.33 -7.90
N VAL A 28 -23.66 5.77 -9.09
CA VAL A 28 -23.34 4.86 -10.20
C VAL A 28 -22.20 3.92 -9.84
N PHE A 29 -21.17 4.43 -9.17
CA PHE A 29 -20.07 3.59 -8.68
C PHE A 29 -20.59 2.54 -7.68
N ASN A 30 -21.40 2.94 -6.71
CA ASN A 30 -21.97 2.04 -5.70
C ASN A 30 -22.83 0.94 -6.33
N GLU A 31 -23.71 1.29 -7.26
CA GLU A 31 -24.51 0.32 -8.01
C GLU A 31 -23.64 -0.74 -8.67
N ARG A 32 -22.59 -0.33 -9.39
CA ARG A 32 -21.67 -1.26 -10.06
C ARG A 32 -20.87 -2.13 -9.09
N VAL A 33 -20.51 -1.59 -7.92
CA VAL A 33 -19.86 -2.39 -6.87
C VAL A 33 -20.82 -3.45 -6.33
N PHE A 34 -22.07 -3.09 -6.02
CA PHE A 34 -23.06 -4.06 -5.56
C PHE A 34 -23.39 -5.09 -6.64
N ASP A 35 -23.48 -4.69 -7.90
CA ASP A 35 -23.65 -5.62 -9.03
C ASP A 35 -22.47 -6.60 -9.12
N LEU A 36 -21.21 -6.11 -8.98
CA LEU A 36 -20.04 -6.96 -8.95
C LEU A 36 -20.12 -7.97 -7.80
N LEU A 37 -20.53 -7.55 -6.62
CA LEU A 37 -20.69 -8.40 -5.44
C LEU A 37 -21.77 -9.47 -5.63
N HIS A 38 -22.89 -9.12 -6.29
CA HIS A 38 -23.99 -10.04 -6.58
C HIS A 38 -23.70 -11.02 -7.71
N GLN A 39 -22.99 -10.57 -8.76
CA GLN A 39 -22.73 -11.37 -9.96
C GLN A 39 -21.51 -12.27 -9.84
N THR A 40 -20.70 -12.10 -8.80
CA THR A 40 -19.54 -12.96 -8.53
C THR A 40 -19.88 -13.97 -7.44
N ASP A 41 -19.33 -15.19 -7.58
CA ASP A 41 -19.47 -16.23 -6.56
C ASP A 41 -18.86 -15.78 -5.21
N LYS A 42 -18.78 -16.69 -4.26
CA LYS A 42 -18.32 -16.42 -2.89
C LYS A 42 -16.84 -16.03 -2.75
N ILE A 43 -16.10 -15.79 -3.86
CA ILE A 43 -14.70 -15.34 -3.79
C ILE A 43 -14.62 -14.03 -2.99
N PRO A 44 -13.74 -13.94 -2.00
CA PRO A 44 -13.51 -12.68 -1.30
C PRO A 44 -13.00 -11.59 -2.25
N LEU A 45 -13.50 -10.38 -2.08
CA LEU A 45 -13.12 -9.22 -2.86
C LEU A 45 -12.40 -8.18 -2.00
N GLY A 46 -11.73 -7.27 -2.66
CA GLY A 46 -11.15 -6.10 -2.03
C GLY A 46 -11.05 -4.96 -3.02
N PHE A 47 -10.62 -3.79 -2.52
CA PHE A 47 -10.44 -2.60 -3.34
C PHE A 47 -9.03 -2.04 -3.24
N TYR A 48 -8.58 -1.45 -4.34
CA TYR A 48 -7.38 -0.64 -4.40
C TYR A 48 -7.69 0.71 -5.07
N GLU A 49 -7.50 1.79 -4.33
CA GLU A 49 -7.61 3.17 -4.82
C GLU A 49 -6.39 3.52 -5.68
N CYS A 50 -6.22 2.81 -6.81
CA CYS A 50 -5.11 3.04 -7.73
C CYS A 50 -5.24 4.43 -8.39
N PRO A 51 -4.17 5.25 -8.45
CA PRO A 51 -4.24 6.56 -9.10
C PRO A 51 -4.27 6.51 -10.64
N VAL A 52 -4.33 5.32 -11.23
CA VAL A 52 -4.31 5.10 -12.68
C VAL A 52 -5.47 4.17 -13.08
N PRO A 53 -6.31 4.57 -14.05
CA PRO A 53 -6.26 5.74 -14.93
C PRO A 53 -6.56 7.07 -14.23
N TYR A 54 -7.37 7.10 -13.20
CA TYR A 54 -7.63 8.22 -12.30
C TYR A 54 -7.80 7.71 -10.86
N LYS A 55 -7.76 8.58 -9.88
CA LYS A 55 -7.87 8.19 -8.46
C LYS A 55 -9.33 8.32 -7.99
N ARG A 56 -9.94 7.18 -7.59
CA ARG A 56 -11.23 7.17 -6.91
C ARG A 56 -11.05 6.66 -5.48
N VAL A 57 -11.20 7.58 -4.55
CA VAL A 57 -11.12 7.31 -3.10
C VAL A 57 -12.51 6.90 -2.60
N LEU A 58 -12.58 5.82 -1.81
CA LEU A 58 -13.83 5.41 -1.17
C LEU A 58 -14.08 6.25 0.08
N LYS A 59 -15.29 6.80 0.17
CA LYS A 59 -15.75 7.48 1.38
C LYS A 59 -15.94 6.48 2.52
N PRO A 60 -15.81 6.89 3.78
CA PRO A 60 -15.93 5.98 4.93
C PRO A 60 -17.22 5.15 4.93
N GLN A 61 -18.38 5.80 4.68
CA GLN A 61 -19.66 5.10 4.63
C GLN A 61 -19.78 4.14 3.45
N GLN A 62 -19.29 4.51 2.25
CA GLN A 62 -19.29 3.61 1.08
C GLN A 62 -18.51 2.32 1.38
N LEU A 63 -17.32 2.46 1.96
CA LEU A 63 -16.51 1.30 2.34
C LEU A 63 -17.23 0.43 3.36
N ALA A 64 -17.85 1.03 4.39
CA ALA A 64 -18.61 0.32 5.40
C ALA A 64 -19.80 -0.45 4.80
N ASP A 65 -20.52 0.15 3.88
CA ASP A 65 -21.66 -0.49 3.19
C ASP A 65 -21.19 -1.72 2.39
N PHE A 66 -20.05 -1.62 1.68
CA PHE A 66 -19.49 -2.75 0.94
C PHE A 66 -18.97 -3.86 1.88
N VAL A 67 -18.28 -3.50 2.96
CA VAL A 67 -17.79 -4.44 3.97
C VAL A 67 -18.93 -5.16 4.69
N SER A 68 -20.10 -4.49 4.86
CA SER A 68 -21.29 -5.08 5.50
C SER A 68 -21.88 -6.27 4.74
N THR A 69 -21.50 -6.46 3.47
CA THR A 69 -21.88 -7.64 2.67
C THR A 69 -21.13 -8.91 3.08
N ASP A 70 -20.13 -8.81 3.94
CA ASP A 70 -19.20 -9.88 4.35
C ASP A 70 -18.41 -10.50 3.16
N ARG A 71 -18.38 -9.80 2.01
CA ARG A 71 -17.66 -10.18 0.79
C ARG A 71 -16.37 -9.39 0.59
N VAL A 72 -16.30 -8.19 1.14
CA VAL A 72 -15.14 -7.29 1.02
C VAL A 72 -14.26 -7.44 2.25
N ILE A 73 -13.06 -8.00 2.05
CA ILE A 73 -12.14 -8.34 3.13
C ILE A 73 -10.85 -7.51 3.13
N TYR A 74 -10.62 -6.72 2.08
CA TYR A 74 -9.36 -6.00 1.89
C TYR A 74 -9.60 -4.61 1.30
N HIS A 75 -8.89 -3.61 1.80
CA HIS A 75 -8.83 -2.29 1.19
C HIS A 75 -7.42 -1.71 1.25
N LYS A 76 -6.84 -1.40 0.09
CA LYS A 76 -5.63 -0.58 0.02
C LYS A 76 -6.04 0.89 -0.09
N ASP A 77 -5.88 1.59 1.02
CA ASP A 77 -6.22 3.01 1.13
C ASP A 77 -5.12 3.90 0.60
N THR A 78 -5.48 4.89 -0.21
CA THR A 78 -4.56 5.92 -0.72
C THR A 78 -5.13 7.33 -0.55
N CYS A 79 -6.09 7.52 0.36
CA CYS A 79 -6.74 8.83 0.55
C CYS A 79 -5.80 9.91 1.07
N LEU A 80 -4.69 9.53 1.72
CA LEU A 80 -3.69 10.43 2.34
C LEU A 80 -4.26 11.27 3.50
N ASP A 81 -5.36 10.82 4.11
CA ASP A 81 -6.09 11.52 5.16
C ASP A 81 -6.32 10.59 6.36
N LEU A 82 -5.56 10.83 7.44
CA LEU A 82 -5.65 10.02 8.65
C LEU A 82 -7.04 10.08 9.31
N VAL A 83 -7.77 11.20 9.16
CA VAL A 83 -9.13 11.34 9.72
C VAL A 83 -10.08 10.39 9.00
N GLN A 84 -10.04 10.36 7.67
CA GLN A 84 -10.83 9.42 6.88
C GLN A 84 -10.46 7.95 7.20
N ILE A 85 -9.16 7.65 7.32
CA ILE A 85 -8.72 6.29 7.69
C ILE A 85 -9.31 5.87 9.03
N LYS A 86 -9.22 6.72 10.05
CA LYS A 86 -9.81 6.43 11.38
C LYS A 86 -11.32 6.23 11.32
N GLU A 87 -12.02 7.01 10.51
CA GLU A 87 -13.46 6.86 10.31
C GLU A 87 -13.80 5.54 9.59
N LYS A 88 -13.07 5.18 8.52
CA LYS A 88 -13.20 3.90 7.83
C LYS A 88 -13.01 2.72 8.79
N LEU A 89 -11.95 2.76 9.61
CA LEU A 89 -11.66 1.73 10.60
C LEU A 89 -12.76 1.61 11.65
N LYS A 90 -13.26 2.74 12.17
CA LYS A 90 -14.36 2.77 13.14
C LYS A 90 -15.65 2.17 12.57
N LEU A 91 -16.01 2.50 11.32
CA LEU A 91 -17.24 2.01 10.67
C LEU A 91 -17.17 0.53 10.27
N THR A 92 -15.97 -0.03 10.17
CA THR A 92 -15.75 -1.44 9.81
C THR A 92 -15.30 -2.30 11.01
N GLU A 93 -15.37 -1.75 12.23
CA GLU A 93 -14.97 -2.45 13.44
C GLU A 93 -15.77 -3.75 13.64
N GLY A 94 -15.09 -4.82 14.04
CA GLY A 94 -15.70 -6.14 14.28
C GLY A 94 -16.00 -6.95 13.01
N LYS A 95 -15.70 -6.43 11.83
CA LYS A 95 -15.84 -7.16 10.55
C LYS A 95 -14.57 -7.93 10.20
N THR A 96 -14.71 -9.02 9.43
CA THR A 96 -13.58 -9.74 8.82
C THR A 96 -13.07 -8.92 7.64
N PHE A 97 -12.33 -7.86 7.95
CA PHE A 97 -11.87 -6.86 6.99
C PHE A 97 -10.51 -6.28 7.42
N GLY A 98 -9.63 -6.02 6.45
CA GLY A 98 -8.36 -5.35 6.68
C GLY A 98 -8.20 -4.11 5.80
N LEU A 99 -7.95 -2.95 6.45
CA LEU A 99 -7.51 -1.74 5.79
C LEU A 99 -5.98 -1.68 5.84
N TYR A 100 -5.36 -1.45 4.68
CA TYR A 100 -3.91 -1.33 4.50
C TYR A 100 -3.57 0.07 3.98
N ASP A 101 -2.91 0.86 4.81
CA ASP A 101 -2.54 2.22 4.47
C ASP A 101 -1.35 2.24 3.49
N ALA A 102 -1.45 3.06 2.46
CA ALA A 102 -0.37 3.25 1.49
C ALA A 102 0.53 4.45 1.79
N TYR A 103 0.16 5.31 2.75
CA TYR A 103 0.85 6.57 3.01
C TYR A 103 1.71 6.52 4.26
N ILE A 104 3.02 6.48 4.04
CA ILE A 104 3.99 6.27 5.12
C ILE A 104 4.06 7.40 6.15
N VAL A 105 3.62 8.62 5.80
CA VAL A 105 3.74 9.79 6.69
C VAL A 105 2.96 9.61 8.00
N HIS A 106 1.83 8.92 7.96
CA HIS A 106 1.04 8.62 9.16
C HIS A 106 0.87 7.11 9.42
N ALA A 107 1.84 6.31 8.94
CA ALA A 107 1.77 4.86 9.04
C ALA A 107 1.61 4.35 10.48
N VAL A 108 2.40 4.86 11.42
CA VAL A 108 2.31 4.46 12.83
C VAL A 108 0.96 4.83 13.44
N GLU A 109 0.45 6.02 13.13
CA GLU A 109 -0.85 6.48 13.61
C GLU A 109 -2.01 5.67 13.02
N SER A 110 -1.92 5.28 11.74
CA SER A 110 -2.94 4.43 11.12
C SER A 110 -2.92 3.02 11.69
N LEU A 111 -1.74 2.44 11.93
CA LEU A 111 -1.60 1.15 12.63
C LEU A 111 -2.16 1.20 14.05
N LYS A 112 -1.85 2.26 14.82
CA LYS A 112 -2.41 2.47 16.17
C LYS A 112 -3.94 2.66 16.16
N ALA A 113 -4.49 3.17 15.06
CA ALA A 113 -5.93 3.28 14.87
C ALA A 113 -6.62 1.96 14.47
N GLY A 114 -5.85 0.89 14.24
CA GLY A 114 -6.37 -0.44 13.89
C GLY A 114 -6.24 -0.83 12.43
N ALA A 115 -5.43 -0.11 11.62
CA ALA A 115 -5.10 -0.58 10.28
C ALA A 115 -4.40 -1.95 10.35
N SER A 116 -4.74 -2.84 9.42
CA SER A 116 -4.23 -4.22 9.41
C SER A 116 -2.79 -4.33 8.90
N GLY A 117 -2.25 -3.24 8.37
CA GLY A 117 -0.88 -3.18 7.86
C GLY A 117 -0.67 -2.02 6.90
N LEU A 118 0.46 -2.09 6.20
CA LEU A 118 0.89 -1.07 5.25
C LEU A 118 1.00 -1.67 3.84
N SER A 119 0.45 -0.97 2.83
CA SER A 119 0.55 -1.35 1.41
C SER A 119 1.23 -0.25 0.59
N CYS A 120 2.38 0.19 1.07
CA CYS A 120 3.17 1.31 0.55
C CYS A 120 4.24 0.87 -0.47
N ILE A 121 4.70 1.79 -1.31
CA ILE A 121 5.76 1.49 -2.30
C ILE A 121 7.10 1.18 -1.65
N GLN A 122 7.34 1.64 -0.44
CA GLN A 122 8.54 1.39 0.36
C GLN A 122 8.78 -0.10 0.60
N GLY A 123 7.71 -0.89 0.66
CA GLY A 123 7.80 -2.35 0.72
C GLY A 123 8.48 -3.00 -0.50
N ASN A 124 8.58 -2.29 -1.64
CA ASN A 124 9.34 -2.77 -2.81
C ASN A 124 10.85 -2.55 -2.68
N TYR A 125 11.30 -1.79 -1.71
CA TYR A 125 12.71 -1.51 -1.45
C TYR A 125 13.22 -2.35 -0.29
N PHE A 126 12.54 -2.28 0.83
CA PHE A 126 12.94 -2.88 2.10
C PHE A 126 11.74 -3.41 2.87
N PRO A 127 11.14 -4.53 2.38
CA PRO A 127 9.98 -5.14 3.02
C PRO A 127 10.20 -5.45 4.51
N GLU A 128 11.43 -5.78 4.90
CA GLU A 128 11.80 -6.04 6.28
C GLU A 128 11.63 -4.84 7.21
N LEU A 129 11.86 -3.59 6.74
CA LEU A 129 11.58 -2.40 7.55
C LEU A 129 10.08 -2.18 7.73
N ILE A 130 9.29 -2.47 6.69
CA ILE A 130 7.83 -2.34 6.76
C ILE A 130 7.24 -3.39 7.70
N VAL A 131 7.69 -4.64 7.61
CA VAL A 131 7.27 -5.71 8.54
C VAL A 131 7.68 -5.36 9.96
N TRP A 132 8.94 -4.96 10.17
CA TRP A 132 9.44 -4.57 11.49
C TRP A 132 8.60 -3.42 12.10
N LEU A 133 8.25 -2.42 11.29
CA LEU A 133 7.39 -1.31 11.74
C LEU A 133 5.99 -1.80 12.14
N CYS A 134 5.39 -2.70 11.34
CA CYS A 134 4.10 -3.30 11.64
C CYS A 134 4.14 -4.17 12.92
N ASP A 135 5.26 -4.81 13.21
CA ASP A 135 5.42 -5.66 14.38
C ASP A 135 5.66 -4.86 15.68
N HIS A 136 6.27 -3.66 15.58
CA HIS A 136 6.75 -2.91 16.75
C HIS A 136 6.05 -1.56 16.97
N TYR A 137 5.14 -1.12 16.08
CA TYR A 137 4.53 0.22 16.11
C TYR A 137 3.91 0.62 17.45
N ASN A 138 3.52 -0.33 18.28
CA ASN A 138 2.87 -0.12 19.57
C ASN A 138 3.66 -0.71 20.76
N ASP A 139 4.92 -1.09 20.54
CA ASP A 139 5.78 -1.61 21.60
C ASP A 139 6.60 -0.47 22.21
N GLU A 140 6.34 -0.16 23.49
CA GLU A 140 7.04 0.91 24.22
C GLU A 140 8.56 0.65 24.35
N ALA A 141 9.01 -0.62 24.25
CA ALA A 141 10.43 -0.95 24.28
C ALA A 141 11.17 -0.50 23.00
N PHE A 142 10.47 -0.29 21.89
CA PHE A 142 11.01 0.11 20.59
C PHE A 142 10.52 1.49 20.12
N LYS A 143 9.98 2.28 21.03
CA LYS A 143 9.35 3.57 20.70
C LYS A 143 10.24 4.52 19.92
N ASP A 144 11.50 4.65 20.31
CA ASP A 144 12.45 5.55 19.66
C ASP A 144 12.88 4.99 18.30
N GLU A 145 13.10 3.68 18.21
CA GLU A 145 13.46 2.99 16.97
C GLU A 145 12.30 3.05 15.96
N VAL A 146 11.04 2.93 16.39
CA VAL A 146 9.84 3.10 15.55
C VAL A 146 9.83 4.49 14.92
N GLN A 147 10.12 5.54 15.70
CA GLN A 147 10.21 6.90 15.17
C GLN A 147 11.36 7.04 14.15
N VAL A 148 12.52 6.46 14.44
CA VAL A 148 13.67 6.49 13.52
C VAL A 148 13.35 5.79 12.21
N VAL A 149 12.72 4.61 12.24
CA VAL A 149 12.33 3.88 11.02
C VAL A 149 11.29 4.68 10.23
N GLN A 150 10.25 5.17 10.88
CA GLN A 150 9.23 5.97 10.18
C GLN A 150 9.83 7.24 9.58
N GLN A 151 10.68 7.96 10.31
CA GLN A 151 11.32 9.17 9.80
C GLN A 151 12.23 8.87 8.62
N PHE A 152 13.03 7.80 8.67
CA PHE A 152 13.83 7.35 7.53
C PHE A 152 12.97 7.13 6.28
N LEU A 153 11.82 6.48 6.43
CA LEU A 153 10.89 6.23 5.32
C LEU A 153 10.29 7.53 4.76
N ILE A 154 10.00 8.50 5.61
CA ILE A 154 9.48 9.82 5.23
C ILE A 154 10.54 10.65 4.49
N ASP A 155 11.73 10.77 5.06
CA ASP A 155 12.81 11.62 4.54
C ASP A 155 13.28 11.18 3.13
N ASN A 156 13.12 9.90 2.82
CA ASN A 156 13.53 9.32 1.55
C ASN A 156 12.39 9.15 0.53
N MET A 157 11.19 9.69 0.79
CA MET A 157 10.04 9.53 -0.11
C MET A 157 10.33 10.02 -1.52
N ASP A 158 10.93 11.18 -1.68
CA ASP A 158 11.21 11.77 -3.00
C ASP A 158 12.15 10.89 -3.83
N VAL A 159 13.19 10.32 -3.23
CA VAL A 159 14.09 9.39 -3.89
C VAL A 159 13.34 8.14 -4.35
N MET A 160 12.50 7.59 -3.49
CA MET A 160 11.75 6.36 -3.75
C MET A 160 10.62 6.52 -4.79
N HIS A 161 10.06 7.73 -4.93
CA HIS A 161 9.01 8.01 -5.90
C HIS A 161 9.54 8.46 -7.26
N ASN A 162 10.80 8.93 -7.33
CA ASN A 162 11.39 9.43 -8.56
C ASN A 162 11.51 8.30 -9.60
N VAL A 163 11.05 8.54 -10.83
CA VAL A 163 11.03 7.56 -11.94
C VAL A 163 10.67 6.12 -11.53
N TYR A 164 9.76 5.98 -10.56
CA TYR A 164 9.27 4.68 -10.09
C TYR A 164 8.55 3.93 -11.23
N PRO A 165 8.79 2.63 -11.46
CA PRO A 165 9.51 1.67 -10.62
C PRO A 165 10.99 1.45 -10.97
N VAL A 166 11.61 2.28 -11.82
CA VAL A 166 13.02 2.10 -12.21
C VAL A 166 13.96 2.18 -10.99
N VAL A 167 13.75 3.17 -10.13
CA VAL A 167 14.55 3.35 -8.89
C VAL A 167 14.43 2.15 -7.95
N SER A 168 13.24 1.59 -7.75
CA SER A 168 13.08 0.42 -6.89
C SER A 168 13.78 -0.81 -7.45
N LYS A 169 13.73 -1.00 -8.77
CA LYS A 169 14.43 -2.11 -9.43
C LYS A 169 15.95 -1.96 -9.33
N TYR A 170 16.47 -0.76 -9.50
CA TYR A 170 17.90 -0.49 -9.30
C TYR A 170 18.32 -0.74 -7.85
N PHE A 171 17.50 -0.29 -6.87
CA PHE A 171 17.73 -0.59 -5.47
C PHE A 171 17.78 -2.10 -5.20
N LEU A 172 16.87 -2.87 -5.79
CA LEU A 172 16.83 -4.33 -5.67
C LEU A 172 18.06 -5.00 -6.31
N GLN A 173 18.59 -4.44 -7.41
CA GLN A 173 19.88 -4.90 -7.96
C GLN A 173 21.03 -4.71 -6.95
N LYS A 174 21.06 -3.57 -6.24
CA LYS A 174 22.03 -3.32 -5.15
C LYS A 174 21.90 -4.34 -4.01
N ARG A 175 20.69 -4.86 -3.77
CA ARG A 175 20.45 -5.96 -2.84
C ARG A 175 20.84 -7.33 -3.37
N GLY A 176 21.30 -7.44 -4.61
CA GLY A 176 21.74 -8.69 -5.24
C GLY A 176 20.67 -9.42 -6.07
N LEU A 177 19.48 -8.83 -6.27
CA LEU A 177 18.45 -9.44 -7.11
C LEU A 177 18.80 -9.30 -8.59
N ASN A 178 18.67 -10.39 -9.34
CA ASN A 178 18.84 -10.39 -10.80
C ASN A 178 17.54 -9.92 -11.50
N ILE A 179 17.30 -8.62 -11.47
CA ILE A 179 16.14 -7.97 -12.08
C ILE A 179 16.59 -6.84 -13.01
N SER A 180 15.95 -6.68 -14.18
CA SER A 180 16.23 -5.55 -15.06
C SER A 180 15.46 -4.30 -14.59
N THR A 181 16.01 -3.10 -14.91
CA THR A 181 15.31 -1.82 -14.67
C THR A 181 14.22 -1.52 -15.71
N PHE A 182 14.01 -2.42 -16.69
CA PHE A 182 12.99 -2.23 -17.71
C PHE A 182 11.59 -2.01 -17.11
N THR A 183 10.84 -1.06 -17.68
CA THR A 183 9.43 -0.80 -17.36
C THR A 183 8.64 -0.60 -18.66
N ARG A 184 7.38 -1.06 -18.68
CA ARG A 184 6.48 -0.88 -19.83
C ARG A 184 5.99 0.56 -19.97
N ARG A 185 6.01 1.33 -18.89
CA ARG A 185 5.59 2.73 -18.87
C ARG A 185 6.82 3.63 -19.02
N ASN A 186 6.69 4.72 -19.78
CA ASN A 186 7.68 5.78 -19.73
C ASN A 186 7.52 6.54 -18.40
N VAL A 187 8.54 6.49 -17.57
CA VAL A 187 8.55 7.14 -16.24
C VAL A 187 9.60 8.26 -16.15
N GLY A 188 10.23 8.60 -17.27
CA GLY A 188 11.28 9.60 -17.35
C GLY A 188 12.69 9.01 -17.38
N SER A 189 13.69 9.89 -17.34
CA SER A 189 15.10 9.53 -17.46
C SER A 189 15.71 9.15 -16.12
N PHE A 190 16.36 8.00 -16.05
CA PHE A 190 17.14 7.57 -14.89
C PHE A 190 18.53 8.20 -14.93
N THR A 191 18.66 9.44 -14.43
CA THR A 191 19.87 10.27 -14.53
C THR A 191 20.94 9.88 -13.51
N PRO A 192 22.23 10.28 -13.72
CA PRO A 192 23.29 10.06 -12.72
C PRO A 192 22.98 10.65 -11.33
N SER A 193 22.25 11.78 -11.27
CA SER A 193 21.82 12.36 -10.00
C SER A 193 20.83 11.46 -9.25
N ILE A 194 19.88 10.87 -9.98
CA ILE A 194 18.91 9.92 -9.38
C ILE A 194 19.63 8.64 -8.92
N VAL A 195 20.55 8.12 -9.74
CA VAL A 195 21.40 6.97 -9.37
C VAL A 195 22.11 7.23 -8.05
N LYS A 196 22.78 8.38 -7.93
CA LYS A 196 23.48 8.77 -6.69
C LYS A 196 22.53 8.85 -5.49
N GLY A 197 21.31 9.38 -5.68
CA GLY A 197 20.30 9.42 -4.62
C GLY A 197 19.92 8.01 -4.13
N VAL A 198 19.73 7.06 -5.06
CA VAL A 198 19.42 5.66 -4.71
C VAL A 198 20.61 4.96 -4.04
N GLU A 199 21.84 5.29 -4.42
CA GLU A 199 23.04 4.75 -3.76
C GLU A 199 23.16 5.25 -2.31
N THR A 200 22.94 6.53 -2.08
CA THR A 200 22.87 7.09 -0.72
C THR A 200 21.76 6.42 0.10
N LEU A 201 20.56 6.27 -0.48
CA LEU A 201 19.45 5.57 0.16
C LEU A 201 19.83 4.13 0.56
N PHE A 202 20.58 3.43 -0.29
CA PHE A 202 21.02 2.06 0.00
C PHE A 202 22.02 1.99 1.17
N ASP A 203 22.95 2.95 1.23
CA ASP A 203 23.93 3.05 2.30
C ASP A 203 23.25 3.38 3.64
N ASP A 204 22.36 4.37 3.65
CA ASP A 204 21.57 4.79 4.83
C ASP A 204 20.66 3.66 5.33
N TYR A 205 19.97 2.95 4.42
CA TYR A 205 19.18 1.76 4.74
C TYR A 205 20.06 0.68 5.40
N THR A 206 21.22 0.43 4.83
CA THR A 206 22.13 -0.62 5.33
C THR A 206 22.61 -0.31 6.75
N LEU A 207 22.92 0.97 7.02
CA LEU A 207 23.30 1.44 8.33
C LEU A 207 22.14 1.30 9.33
N LEU A 208 20.95 1.80 8.99
CA LEU A 208 19.76 1.72 9.82
C LEU A 208 19.43 0.28 10.19
N ARG A 209 19.35 -0.60 9.18
CA ARG A 209 19.05 -2.01 9.36
C ARG A 209 20.06 -2.72 10.29
N ASN A 210 21.36 -2.44 10.12
CA ASN A 210 22.40 -3.04 10.96
C ASN A 210 22.30 -2.55 12.41
N ASN A 211 22.04 -1.26 12.63
CA ASN A 211 21.87 -0.68 13.96
C ASN A 211 20.69 -1.30 14.71
N LEU A 212 19.62 -1.64 13.99
CA LEU A 212 18.41 -2.25 14.55
C LEU A 212 18.45 -3.80 14.53
N ASN A 213 19.51 -4.42 14.03
CA ASN A 213 19.64 -5.87 13.85
C ASN A 213 18.47 -6.51 13.07
N ILE A 214 17.90 -5.77 12.12
CA ILE A 214 16.79 -6.26 11.28
C ILE A 214 17.34 -7.23 10.23
N LYS A 215 16.77 -8.44 10.18
CA LYS A 215 17.15 -9.47 9.19
C LYS A 215 16.64 -9.12 7.81
N ILE A 216 17.43 -9.44 6.78
CA ILE A 216 17.03 -9.28 5.39
C ILE A 216 16.11 -10.44 5.00
N PHE A 217 15.02 -10.12 4.28
CA PHE A 217 14.26 -11.11 3.52
C PHE A 217 14.88 -11.23 2.12
N ILE A 218 15.53 -12.33 1.83
CA ILE A 218 16.08 -12.67 0.51
C ILE A 218 15.56 -14.04 0.11
#